data_7ae2f29d8d402b1379c42fd7c9030808
#
_entry.id   7ae2f29d8d402b1379c42fd7c9030808
#
_cell.length_a   1.000
_cell.length_b   1.000
_cell.length_c   1.000
_cell.angle_alpha   90.00
_cell.angle_beta   90.00
_cell.angle_gamma   90.00
#
_symmetry.space_group_name_H-M   'P 1'
#
loop_
_entity.id
_entity.type
_entity.pdbx_description
1 polymer ?
#
loop_
_entity_poly.entity_id
_entity_poly.type
_entity_poly.pdbx_seq_one_letter_code
_entity_poly.pdbx_strand_id
1 'polypeptide(L)'
;MAGRPYAPFIGPSEPLLDRKASSQRAINLCMAEVEGGGEDKQYILESAPGLQQVMSAIGDFRGVCIARDKWFAVLGSQLILLNDNWSFVYVGGTLATTSGFVRMVEMRDMIVITDGDQGYVYGLDTQVFSQITDPDWRGSNWVSTLDGYAIFSEPDTDQFYISAIDDASNFDALDFSSADKNPDVI
;
A
#
# COMPACT_ATOMS: atom_id res chain seq x y z
N MET A 1 -11.43 -46.39 28.15
CA MET A 1 -10.89 -46.46 26.78
C MET A 1 -10.37 -45.08 26.46
N ALA A 2 -9.08 -44.93 26.36
CA ALA A 2 -8.51 -43.63 25.98
C ALA A 2 -8.83 -43.38 24.51
N GLY A 3 -9.61 -42.32 24.23
CA GLY A 3 -9.91 -41.91 22.87
C GLY A 3 -8.60 -41.60 22.13
N ARG A 4 -8.44 -42.17 20.95
CA ARG A 4 -7.32 -41.83 20.07
C ARG A 4 -7.39 -40.32 19.80
N PRO A 5 -6.27 -39.57 19.95
CA PRO A 5 -6.27 -38.16 19.58
C PRO A 5 -6.62 -38.05 18.10
N TYR A 6 -7.71 -37.39 17.80
CA TYR A 6 -8.12 -37.07 16.44
C TYR A 6 -7.15 -35.99 15.94
N ALA A 7 -6.25 -36.35 15.06
CA ALA A 7 -5.45 -35.35 14.39
C ALA A 7 -6.37 -34.59 13.40
N PRO A 8 -6.60 -33.30 13.57
CA PRO A 8 -7.44 -32.56 12.64
C PRO A 8 -6.82 -32.66 11.23
N PHE A 9 -7.58 -33.19 10.30
CA PHE A 9 -7.17 -33.31 8.90
C PHE A 9 -7.08 -31.94 8.22
N ILE A 10 -7.65 -30.93 8.86
CA ILE A 10 -7.72 -29.56 8.38
C ILE A 10 -6.98 -28.68 9.38
N GLY A 11 -5.95 -28.00 8.93
CA GLY A 11 -5.18 -27.06 9.71
C GLY A 11 -4.90 -25.78 8.93
N PRO A 12 -4.45 -24.72 9.62
CA PRO A 12 -4.09 -23.47 8.95
C PRO A 12 -3.00 -23.72 7.90
N SER A 13 -3.11 -23.01 6.78
CA SER A 13 -2.06 -22.98 5.76
C SER A 13 -0.92 -22.11 6.27
N GLU A 14 0.01 -22.70 7.03
CA GLU A 14 1.23 -22.01 7.45
C GLU A 14 2.41 -22.48 6.61
N PRO A 15 3.19 -21.54 6.03
CA PRO A 15 4.47 -21.87 5.43
C PRO A 15 5.48 -22.15 6.56
N LEU A 16 5.48 -23.36 7.09
CA LEU A 16 6.51 -23.78 8.03
C LEU A 16 7.83 -23.95 7.28
N LEU A 17 8.91 -23.41 7.85
CA LEU A 17 10.29 -23.55 7.35
C LEU A 17 10.71 -25.03 7.24
N ASP A 18 10.10 -25.92 8.01
CA ASP A 18 10.33 -27.36 7.93
C ASP A 18 9.15 -28.08 7.29
N ARG A 19 9.31 -28.47 6.02
CA ARG A 19 8.35 -29.26 5.24
C ARG A 19 8.03 -30.63 5.85
N LYS A 20 8.83 -31.11 6.80
CA LYS A 20 8.58 -32.37 7.51
C LYS A 20 7.56 -32.22 8.64
N ALA A 21 7.33 -30.99 9.12
CA ALA A 21 6.39 -30.74 10.21
C ALA A 21 4.95 -30.51 9.72
N SER A 22 4.74 -29.94 8.55
CA SER A 22 3.43 -29.82 7.92
C SER A 22 3.55 -29.68 6.41
N SER A 23 2.79 -30.49 5.68
CA SER A 23 2.65 -30.41 4.21
C SER A 23 1.30 -29.82 3.78
N GLN A 24 0.51 -29.33 4.71
CA GLN A 24 -0.83 -28.79 4.42
C GLN A 24 -0.71 -27.45 3.71
N ARG A 25 -1.28 -27.36 2.52
CA ARG A 25 -1.40 -26.13 1.75
C ARG A 25 -2.82 -25.98 1.24
N ALA A 26 -3.52 -24.99 1.76
CA ALA A 26 -4.82 -24.59 1.25
C ALA A 26 -4.64 -23.56 0.13
N ILE A 27 -5.14 -23.85 -1.06
CA ILE A 27 -5.13 -22.92 -2.21
C ILE A 27 -6.58 -22.60 -2.52
N ASN A 28 -6.93 -21.30 -2.51
CA ASN A 28 -8.30 -20.81 -2.72
C ASN A 28 -9.33 -21.41 -1.76
N LEU A 29 -8.89 -21.80 -0.57
CA LEU A 29 -9.74 -22.31 0.49
C LEU A 29 -9.45 -21.56 1.80
N CYS A 30 -10.50 -21.17 2.51
CA CYS A 30 -10.45 -20.57 3.82
C CYS A 30 -10.99 -21.55 4.86
N MET A 31 -10.38 -21.59 6.02
CA MET A 31 -10.89 -22.33 7.15
C MET A 31 -11.87 -21.45 7.92
N ALA A 32 -13.11 -21.92 8.05
CA ALA A 32 -14.14 -21.26 8.83
C ALA A 32 -14.49 -22.09 10.06
N GLU A 33 -14.65 -21.43 11.21
CA GLU A 33 -15.13 -22.06 12.44
C GLU A 33 -16.66 -22.14 12.38
N VAL A 34 -17.21 -23.33 12.65
CA VAL A 34 -18.67 -23.54 12.69
C VAL A 34 -19.17 -23.18 14.08
N GLU A 35 -20.03 -22.18 14.17
CA GLU A 35 -20.72 -21.83 15.43
C GLU A 35 -21.72 -22.93 15.82
N GLY A 36 -21.65 -23.44 17.06
CA GLY A 36 -22.67 -24.31 17.64
C GLY A 36 -22.22 -25.69 18.14
N GLY A 37 -20.96 -25.97 18.09
CA GLY A 37 -20.41 -27.21 18.73
C GLY A 37 -19.85 -26.89 20.11
N GLY A 38 -20.17 -27.72 21.13
CA GLY A 38 -19.67 -27.62 22.50
C GLY A 38 -18.15 -27.37 22.62
N GLU A 39 -17.47 -27.99 23.57
CA GLU A 39 -16.03 -27.77 23.85
C GLU A 39 -15.10 -28.08 22.66
N ASP A 40 -15.55 -28.83 21.64
CA ASP A 40 -14.77 -29.18 20.45
C ASP A 40 -15.10 -28.22 19.30
N LYS A 41 -14.13 -27.37 18.94
CA LYS A 41 -14.21 -26.48 17.77
C LYS A 41 -14.26 -27.31 16.48
N GLN A 42 -15.30 -27.06 15.68
CA GLN A 42 -15.44 -27.69 14.38
C GLN A 42 -15.03 -26.67 13.29
N TYR A 43 -14.27 -27.14 12.32
CA TYR A 43 -13.81 -26.32 11.20
C TYR A 43 -14.28 -26.92 9.88
N ILE A 44 -14.68 -26.07 8.97
CA ILE A 44 -14.97 -26.42 7.58
C ILE A 44 -14.01 -25.69 6.65
N LEU A 45 -13.77 -26.26 5.48
CA LEU A 45 -13.09 -25.58 4.39
C LEU A 45 -14.13 -24.99 3.45
N GLU A 46 -14.08 -23.67 3.32
CA GLU A 46 -14.90 -22.94 2.36
C GLU A 46 -14.06 -22.47 1.18
N SER A 47 -14.63 -22.41 0.00
CA SER A 47 -13.96 -21.81 -1.13
C SER A 47 -13.77 -20.31 -0.90
N ALA A 48 -12.58 -19.78 -1.21
CA ALA A 48 -12.38 -18.34 -1.21
C ALA A 48 -13.38 -17.69 -2.18
N PRO A 49 -13.96 -16.53 -1.83
CA PRO A 49 -14.85 -15.80 -2.72
C PRO A 49 -14.15 -15.56 -4.07
N GLY A 50 -14.88 -15.71 -5.16
CA GLY A 50 -14.38 -15.36 -6.49
C GLY A 50 -14.12 -13.85 -6.60
N LEU A 51 -13.27 -13.46 -7.55
CA LEU A 51 -13.07 -12.07 -7.90
C LEU A 51 -14.11 -11.66 -8.94
N GLN A 52 -14.78 -10.54 -8.67
CA GLN A 52 -15.67 -9.89 -9.63
C GLN A 52 -15.01 -8.63 -10.14
N GLN A 53 -14.92 -8.48 -11.46
CA GLN A 53 -14.47 -7.23 -12.05
C GLN A 53 -15.54 -6.14 -11.81
N VAL A 54 -15.18 -5.08 -11.10
CA VAL A 54 -16.08 -3.97 -10.76
C VAL A 54 -15.93 -2.77 -11.66
N MET A 55 -14.76 -2.62 -12.32
CA MET A 55 -14.51 -1.56 -13.30
C MET A 55 -13.47 -2.01 -14.33
N SER A 56 -13.45 -1.29 -15.44
CA SER A 56 -12.42 -1.39 -16.48
C SER A 56 -11.96 0.02 -16.86
N ALA A 57 -10.68 0.22 -16.99
CA ALA A 57 -10.08 1.49 -17.40
C ALA A 57 -8.86 1.23 -18.27
N ILE A 58 -8.43 2.25 -19.02
CA ILE A 58 -7.21 2.18 -19.83
C ILE A 58 -6.02 2.58 -18.96
N GLY A 59 -5.00 1.74 -18.95
CA GLY A 59 -3.77 1.93 -18.18
C GLY A 59 -3.64 0.96 -17.02
N ASP A 60 -2.41 0.79 -16.54
CA ASP A 60 -2.10 -0.07 -15.41
C ASP A 60 -2.52 0.61 -14.09
N PHE A 61 -3.07 -0.20 -13.20
CA PHE A 61 -3.31 0.24 -11.82
C PHE A 61 -1.98 0.25 -11.07
N ARG A 62 -1.54 1.41 -10.58
CA ARG A 62 -0.18 1.60 -10.06
C ARG A 62 -0.11 1.88 -8.57
N GLY A 63 -1.15 2.42 -7.98
CA GLY A 63 -1.21 2.76 -6.56
C GLY A 63 -2.58 3.25 -6.15
N VAL A 64 -2.85 3.18 -4.85
CA VAL A 64 -4.09 3.63 -4.23
C VAL A 64 -3.82 4.19 -2.84
N CYS A 65 -4.56 5.21 -2.46
CA CYS A 65 -4.65 5.66 -1.07
C CYS A 65 -6.08 6.06 -0.73
N ILE A 66 -6.37 6.07 0.56
CA ILE A 66 -7.60 6.65 1.10
C ILE A 66 -7.22 7.98 1.72
N ALA A 67 -7.91 9.04 1.32
CA ALA A 67 -7.77 10.36 1.88
C ALA A 67 -9.15 10.97 2.11
N ARG A 68 -9.43 11.44 3.35
CA ARG A 68 -10.75 11.96 3.76
C ARG A 68 -11.90 11.02 3.37
N ASP A 69 -11.75 9.73 3.66
CA ASP A 69 -12.74 8.67 3.36
C ASP A 69 -13.05 8.47 1.85
N LYS A 70 -12.20 8.99 0.97
CA LYS A 70 -12.30 8.83 -0.47
C LYS A 70 -11.12 8.03 -1.01
N TRP A 71 -11.39 7.23 -2.03
CA TRP A 71 -10.39 6.41 -2.68
C TRP A 71 -9.77 7.16 -3.86
N PHE A 72 -8.47 7.39 -3.78
CA PHE A 72 -7.67 7.94 -4.87
C PHE A 72 -6.77 6.84 -5.42
N ALA A 73 -6.61 6.79 -6.73
CA ALA A 73 -5.75 5.80 -7.38
C ALA A 73 -5.03 6.41 -8.58
N VAL A 74 -3.95 5.76 -9.00
CA VAL A 74 -3.24 6.11 -10.23
C VAL A 74 -3.46 5.01 -11.26
N LEU A 75 -4.01 5.42 -12.41
CA LEU A 75 -4.17 4.60 -13.61
C LEU A 75 -3.27 5.13 -14.73
N GLY A 76 -2.31 4.31 -15.18
CA GLY A 76 -1.29 4.78 -16.11
C GLY A 76 -0.54 5.97 -15.53
N SER A 77 -0.68 7.16 -16.13
CA SER A 77 -0.09 8.40 -15.65
C SER A 77 -1.09 9.36 -14.99
N GLN A 78 -2.31 8.94 -14.73
CA GLN A 78 -3.42 9.82 -14.32
C GLN A 78 -3.87 9.53 -12.89
N LEU A 79 -4.04 10.58 -12.09
CA LEU A 79 -4.69 10.49 -10.78
C LEU A 79 -6.21 10.49 -10.95
N ILE A 80 -6.87 9.54 -10.33
CA ILE A 80 -8.32 9.38 -10.35
C ILE A 80 -8.90 9.37 -8.93
N LEU A 81 -10.14 9.81 -8.82
CA LEU A 81 -10.99 9.62 -7.66
C LEU A 81 -12.02 8.54 -7.97
N LEU A 82 -12.08 7.50 -7.13
CA LEU A 82 -13.08 6.43 -7.22
C LEU A 82 -14.32 6.82 -6.42
N ASN A 83 -15.48 6.61 -7.02
CA ASN A 83 -16.77 6.78 -6.37
C ASN A 83 -17.26 5.45 -5.77
N ASP A 84 -18.24 5.49 -4.86
CA ASP A 84 -18.80 4.31 -4.19
C ASP A 84 -19.44 3.31 -5.17
N ASN A 85 -19.88 3.76 -6.34
CA ASN A 85 -20.43 2.92 -7.39
C ASN A 85 -19.37 2.36 -8.36
N TRP A 86 -18.09 2.46 -8.02
CA TRP A 86 -16.94 2.05 -8.82
C TRP A 86 -16.74 2.83 -10.13
N SER A 87 -17.49 3.90 -10.36
CA SER A 87 -17.10 4.86 -11.39
C SER A 87 -15.92 5.70 -10.91
N PHE A 88 -15.19 6.32 -11.83
CA PHE A 88 -14.09 7.19 -11.47
C PHE A 88 -14.11 8.49 -12.26
N VAL A 89 -13.46 9.48 -11.72
CA VAL A 89 -13.21 10.76 -12.39
C VAL A 89 -11.72 11.07 -12.35
N TYR A 90 -11.21 11.66 -13.41
CA TYR A 90 -9.86 12.21 -13.42
C TYR A 90 -9.84 13.48 -12.58
N VAL A 91 -8.95 13.56 -11.61
CA VAL A 91 -8.86 14.72 -10.71
C VAL A 91 -7.73 15.67 -11.09
N GLY A 92 -7.07 15.38 -12.20
CA GLY A 92 -6.06 16.24 -12.79
C GLY A 92 -4.64 15.72 -12.61
N GLY A 93 -3.72 16.39 -13.29
CA GLY A 93 -2.31 16.05 -13.27
C GLY A 93 -1.93 14.87 -14.17
N THR A 94 -0.67 14.83 -14.53
CA THR A 94 -0.08 13.72 -15.28
C THR A 94 1.28 13.43 -14.65
N LEU A 95 1.49 12.18 -14.25
CA LEU A 95 2.76 11.72 -13.75
C LEU A 95 3.75 11.58 -14.92
N ALA A 96 5.03 11.73 -14.65
CA ALA A 96 6.09 11.60 -15.65
C ALA A 96 6.22 10.17 -16.17
N THR A 97 5.94 9.18 -15.29
CA THR A 97 6.01 7.76 -15.62
C THR A 97 4.63 7.18 -15.95
N THR A 98 4.57 6.14 -16.78
CA THR A 98 3.33 5.47 -17.18
C THR A 98 3.21 4.04 -16.64
N SER A 99 4.29 3.51 -16.04
CA SER A 99 4.38 2.15 -15.50
C SER A 99 5.18 2.14 -14.20
N GLY A 100 5.18 1.02 -13.49
CA GLY A 100 5.83 0.88 -12.19
C GLY A 100 4.90 1.26 -11.02
N PHE A 101 5.38 1.06 -9.81
CA PHE A 101 4.61 1.36 -8.61
C PHE A 101 4.56 2.86 -8.35
N VAL A 102 3.41 3.33 -7.88
CA VAL A 102 3.20 4.67 -7.34
C VAL A 102 2.87 4.54 -5.87
N ARG A 103 3.57 5.30 -5.04
CA ARG A 103 3.27 5.39 -3.62
C ARG A 103 2.52 6.67 -3.34
N MET A 104 1.51 6.55 -2.48
CA MET A 104 0.61 7.65 -2.18
C MET A 104 0.30 7.61 -0.69
N VAL A 105 0.28 8.77 -0.06
CA VAL A 105 -0.07 8.91 1.35
C VAL A 105 -0.83 10.21 1.57
N GLU A 106 -1.82 10.18 2.46
CA GLU A 106 -2.47 11.40 2.94
C GLU A 106 -1.56 12.11 3.95
N MET A 107 -1.37 13.41 3.77
CA MET A 107 -0.71 14.29 4.71
C MET A 107 -1.58 15.53 4.88
N ARG A 108 -2.31 15.60 5.99
CA ARG A 108 -3.19 16.71 6.33
C ARG A 108 -4.29 16.97 5.27
N ASP A 109 -4.10 17.98 4.43
CA ASP A 109 -5.02 18.44 3.39
C ASP A 109 -4.52 18.14 1.98
N MET A 110 -3.54 17.27 1.86
CA MET A 110 -2.95 16.89 0.58
C MET A 110 -2.69 15.39 0.49
N ILE A 111 -2.58 14.90 -0.73
CA ILE A 111 -2.03 13.60 -1.05
C ILE A 111 -0.64 13.80 -1.62
N VAL A 112 0.34 13.17 -0.99
CA VAL A 112 1.73 13.13 -1.45
C VAL A 112 1.90 11.88 -2.29
N ILE A 113 2.50 12.02 -3.47
CA ILE A 113 2.59 10.97 -4.47
C ILE A 113 4.03 10.89 -4.97
N THR A 114 4.58 9.69 -5.10
CA THR A 114 5.85 9.45 -5.78
C THR A 114 5.73 8.30 -6.77
N ASP A 115 6.30 8.47 -7.96
CA ASP A 115 6.30 7.48 -9.03
C ASP A 115 7.68 6.82 -9.27
N GLY A 116 8.60 7.03 -8.33
CA GLY A 116 9.98 6.54 -8.38
C GLY A 116 10.97 7.55 -8.98
N ASP A 117 10.51 8.43 -9.87
CA ASP A 117 11.32 9.47 -10.52
C ASP A 117 10.99 10.85 -9.94
N GLN A 118 9.70 11.18 -9.92
CA GLN A 118 9.21 12.48 -9.51
C GLN A 118 8.29 12.39 -8.29
N GLY A 119 8.17 13.50 -7.58
CA GLY A 119 7.20 13.70 -6.51
C GLY A 119 6.10 14.66 -6.95
N TYR A 120 4.90 14.44 -6.41
CA TYR A 120 3.73 15.25 -6.70
C TYR A 120 2.91 15.46 -5.44
N VAL A 121 2.17 16.57 -5.44
CA VAL A 121 1.21 16.91 -4.38
C VAL A 121 -0.15 17.17 -5.01
N TYR A 122 -1.20 16.59 -4.45
CA TYR A 122 -2.57 16.91 -4.78
C TYR A 122 -3.28 17.50 -3.57
N GLY A 123 -3.63 18.77 -3.64
CA GLY A 123 -4.36 19.45 -2.56
C GLY A 123 -5.83 19.01 -2.50
N LEU A 124 -6.27 18.46 -1.37
CA LEU A 124 -7.63 17.95 -1.20
C LEU A 124 -8.69 19.06 -1.17
N ASP A 125 -8.34 20.23 -0.65
CA ASP A 125 -9.23 21.40 -0.62
C ASP A 125 -9.16 22.20 -1.91
N THR A 126 -7.97 22.39 -2.43
CA THR A 126 -7.73 23.21 -3.63
C THR A 126 -8.02 22.47 -4.92
N GLN A 127 -7.98 21.13 -4.88
CA GLN A 127 -8.07 20.23 -6.04
C GLN A 127 -7.01 20.54 -7.11
N VAL A 128 -5.85 21.04 -6.67
CA VAL A 128 -4.72 21.35 -7.54
C VAL A 128 -3.70 20.22 -7.44
N PHE A 129 -3.31 19.69 -8.60
CA PHE A 129 -2.20 18.76 -8.75
C PHE A 129 -0.94 19.55 -9.17
N SER A 130 0.15 19.34 -8.47
CA SER A 130 1.43 19.97 -8.77
C SER A 130 2.58 18.98 -8.61
N GLN A 131 3.59 19.13 -9.45
CA GLN A 131 4.85 18.44 -9.31
C GLN A 131 5.71 19.15 -8.25
N ILE A 132 6.45 18.38 -7.47
CA ILE A 132 7.47 18.88 -6.56
C ILE A 132 8.65 19.34 -7.43
N THR A 133 8.98 20.62 -7.34
CA THR A 133 10.06 21.26 -8.13
C THR A 133 11.14 21.87 -7.25
N ASP A 134 11.11 21.59 -5.96
CA ASP A 134 12.12 22.04 -5.02
C ASP A 134 13.50 21.50 -5.43
N PRO A 135 14.57 22.35 -5.42
CA PRO A 135 15.91 21.94 -5.82
C PRO A 135 16.52 20.86 -4.91
N ASP A 136 16.03 20.72 -3.69
CA ASP A 136 16.48 19.72 -2.72
C ASP A 136 15.69 18.41 -2.78
N TRP A 137 14.76 18.28 -3.75
CA TRP A 137 14.11 17.01 -4.07
C TRP A 137 15.12 16.01 -4.65
N ARG A 138 15.22 14.81 -4.03
CA ARG A 138 16.23 13.78 -4.37
C ARG A 138 15.63 12.55 -5.06
N GLY A 139 14.34 12.57 -5.40
CA GLY A 139 13.61 11.39 -5.85
C GLY A 139 13.18 10.51 -4.70
N SER A 140 12.22 9.60 -4.93
CA SER A 140 11.85 8.62 -3.92
C SER A 140 11.06 7.45 -4.49
N ASN A 141 11.40 6.26 -4.04
CA ASN A 141 10.63 5.03 -4.27
C ASN A 141 9.55 4.79 -3.21
N TRP A 142 9.62 5.49 -2.09
CA TRP A 142 8.72 5.30 -0.96
C TRP A 142 8.41 6.61 -0.25
N VAL A 143 7.16 6.78 0.16
CA VAL A 143 6.71 7.91 0.97
C VAL A 143 5.86 7.42 2.14
N SER A 144 6.06 8.05 3.29
CA SER A 144 5.26 7.89 4.50
C SER A 144 5.06 9.24 5.17
N THR A 145 4.19 9.32 6.18
CA THR A 145 3.97 10.56 6.94
C THR A 145 4.06 10.32 8.43
N LEU A 146 4.65 11.26 9.13
CA LEU A 146 4.74 11.27 10.58
C LEU A 146 4.74 12.70 11.09
N ASP A 147 3.86 13.01 12.05
CA ASP A 147 3.81 14.29 12.76
C ASP A 147 3.80 15.54 11.86
N GLY A 148 3.15 15.46 10.70
CA GLY A 148 3.06 16.58 9.75
C GLY A 148 4.24 16.68 8.77
N TYR A 149 5.16 15.73 8.78
CA TYR A 149 6.23 15.61 7.80
C TYR A 149 5.94 14.48 6.81
N ALA A 150 6.27 14.67 5.56
CA ALA A 150 6.43 13.59 4.61
C ALA A 150 7.87 13.07 4.66
N ILE A 151 8.02 11.76 4.76
CA ILE A 151 9.30 11.07 4.86
C ILE A 151 9.50 10.28 3.57
N PHE A 152 10.64 10.47 2.94
CA PHE A 152 10.98 9.89 1.64
C PHE A 152 12.26 9.06 1.73
N SER A 153 12.28 7.89 1.07
CA SER A 153 13.52 7.15 0.87
C SER A 153 14.30 7.74 -0.31
N GLU A 154 15.59 8.00 -0.14
CA GLU A 154 16.46 8.38 -1.26
C GLU A 154 16.83 7.12 -2.06
N PRO A 155 16.54 7.07 -3.38
CA PRO A 155 16.80 5.89 -4.20
C PRO A 155 18.27 5.45 -4.18
N ASP A 156 18.50 4.14 -4.16
CA ASP A 156 19.84 3.53 -4.22
C ASP A 156 20.77 3.93 -3.07
N THR A 157 20.24 4.42 -1.94
CA THR A 157 20.98 4.78 -0.75
C THR A 157 20.36 4.18 0.51
N ASP A 158 21.02 4.33 1.65
CA ASP A 158 20.52 4.05 2.99
C ASP A 158 19.93 5.30 3.66
N GLN A 159 19.69 6.35 2.88
CA GLN A 159 19.24 7.65 3.39
C GLN A 159 17.74 7.83 3.23
N PHE A 160 17.19 8.58 4.15
CA PHE A 160 15.85 9.15 4.06
C PHE A 160 15.89 10.64 4.38
N TYR A 161 14.97 11.38 3.82
CA TYR A 161 14.85 12.81 4.01
C TYR A 161 13.40 13.21 4.24
N ILE A 162 13.17 14.38 4.80
CA ILE A 162 11.86 14.85 5.19
C ILE A 162 11.51 16.17 4.52
N SER A 163 10.21 16.39 4.33
CA SER A 163 9.69 17.68 3.89
C SER A 163 9.66 18.72 5.02
N ALA A 164 9.33 19.95 4.71
CA ALA A 164 8.89 20.91 5.71
C ALA A 164 7.59 20.44 6.37
N ILE A 165 7.33 20.94 7.59
CA ILE A 165 6.11 20.61 8.32
C ILE A 165 4.88 21.12 7.57
N ASP A 166 3.91 20.24 7.38
CA ASP A 166 2.64 20.50 6.69
C ASP A 166 2.77 20.94 5.21
N ASP A 167 3.97 20.83 4.62
CA ASP A 167 4.24 21.16 3.22
C ASP A 167 5.18 20.13 2.58
N ALA A 168 4.62 19.19 1.85
CA ALA A 168 5.38 18.14 1.16
C ALA A 168 6.07 18.61 -0.13
N SER A 169 5.95 19.87 -0.50
CA SER A 169 6.59 20.44 -1.69
C SER A 169 7.87 21.23 -1.40
N ASN A 170 8.23 21.38 -0.12
CA ASN A 170 9.37 22.20 0.32
C ASN A 170 10.34 21.34 1.16
N PHE A 171 11.62 21.42 0.87
CA PHE A 171 12.68 20.62 1.48
C PHE A 171 13.85 21.49 1.95
N ASP A 172 14.60 20.98 2.93
CA ASP A 172 15.90 21.54 3.31
C ASP A 172 16.97 20.46 3.03
N ALA A 173 18.02 20.82 2.34
CA ALA A 173 19.13 19.93 1.99
C ALA A 173 19.76 19.24 3.20
N LEU A 174 19.59 19.78 4.40
CA LEU A 174 20.16 19.25 5.65
C LEU A 174 19.20 18.34 6.43
N ASP A 175 17.92 18.29 6.03
CA ASP A 175 16.91 17.49 6.71
C ASP A 175 16.88 16.04 6.19
N PHE A 176 17.98 15.33 6.42
CA PHE A 176 18.12 13.91 6.09
C PHE A 176 18.78 13.12 7.21
N SER A 177 18.62 11.80 7.17
CA SER A 177 19.33 10.87 8.04
C SER A 177 19.61 9.56 7.31
N SER A 178 20.51 8.75 7.86
CA SER A 178 20.88 7.44 7.32
C SER A 178 20.63 6.32 8.31
N ALA A 179 20.42 5.11 7.80
CA ALA A 179 20.23 3.90 8.60
C ALA A 179 21.59 3.33 9.05
N ASP A 180 22.32 4.09 9.87
CA ASP A 180 23.72 3.81 10.25
C ASP A 180 23.97 2.43 10.87
N LYS A 181 22.96 1.81 11.47
CA LYS A 181 23.13 0.54 12.20
C LYS A 181 23.12 -0.68 11.27
N ASN A 182 22.39 -0.61 10.16
CA ASN A 182 22.37 -1.63 9.13
C ASN A 182 22.19 -0.89 7.78
N PRO A 183 23.30 -0.53 7.11
CA PRO A 183 23.26 0.24 5.87
C PRO A 183 22.80 -0.64 4.70
N ASP A 184 21.52 -0.98 4.70
CA ASP A 184 20.85 -1.63 3.57
C ASP A 184 20.20 -0.56 2.70
N VAL A 185 20.24 -0.75 1.39
CA VAL A 185 19.52 0.12 0.44
C VAL A 185 18.02 0.07 0.74
N ILE A 186 17.41 1.21 0.92
CA ILE A 186 16.00 1.37 1.28
C ILE A 186 15.12 1.31 0.01
#